data_93e4c49ec6e6eeffbd8a284128696c16
#
_entry.id   93e4c49ec6e6eeffbd8a284128696c16
#
_cell.length_a   1.000
_cell.length_b   1.000
_cell.length_c   1.000
_cell.angle_alpha   90.00
_cell.angle_beta   90.00
_cell.angle_gamma   90.00
#
_symmetry.space_group_name_H-M   'P 1'
#
loop_
_entity.id
_entity.type
_entity.pdbx_description
1 polymer ?
#
loop_
_entity_poly.entity_id
_entity_poly.type
_entity_poly.pdbx_seq_one_letter_code
_entity_poly.pdbx_strand_id
1 'polypeptide(L)'
;MIGQVYDLLNLVWKTYHFSPKSMRELRELGTDIGVNANAQSGVKGTRWLPHVSRSLETFLKQGKDHALQSPGQFTAVYLHMDHLAGASANAEIAGRAKKIKLTIEDGTFVAFCHFLADLFSYISQFSLLLQRNDIILPQAVSGIENLLVTIEALAAQPKPGGKLSTFCAAMQEQRHQNQDNERQEFKFQEVNLSKGEAAKLVEGESISQAAPGLQRAIERTCESTVKHLRNRLSSLLEKNTKDTPTTTAVQSFNAFNHHAWPDDKRTLWDHSVKDVEFLLEHFSTVLRRCICTTPTPFRLFSS
;
A
#
# COMPACT_ATOMS: atom_id res chain seq x y z
N MET A 1 14.08 -6.14 -2.46
CA MET A 1 13.62 -5.35 -1.31
C MET A 1 12.28 -5.79 -0.72
N ILE A 2 11.20 -5.96 -1.47
CA ILE A 2 9.90 -6.41 -0.88
C ILE A 2 10.05 -7.65 0.00
N GLY A 3 10.75 -8.69 -0.48
CA GLY A 3 11.01 -9.89 0.31
C GLY A 3 11.73 -9.60 1.63
N GLN A 4 12.68 -8.67 1.64
CA GLN A 4 13.39 -8.26 2.86
C GLN A 4 12.45 -7.57 3.87
N VAL A 5 11.54 -6.71 3.41
CA VAL A 5 10.53 -6.09 4.28
C VAL A 5 9.61 -7.15 4.88
N TYR A 6 9.14 -8.07 4.05
CA TYR A 6 8.31 -9.18 4.52
C TYR A 6 9.03 -10.06 5.55
N ASP A 7 10.28 -10.40 5.28
CA ASP A 7 11.13 -11.18 6.19
C ASP A 7 11.37 -10.46 7.51
N LEU A 8 11.68 -9.15 7.47
CA LEU A 8 11.85 -8.35 8.67
C LEU A 8 10.58 -8.33 9.52
N LEU A 9 9.44 -7.96 8.92
CA LEU A 9 8.16 -7.88 9.65
C LEU A 9 7.79 -9.24 10.26
N ASN A 10 8.05 -10.34 9.55
CA ASN A 10 7.81 -11.69 10.04
C ASN A 10 8.77 -12.07 11.18
N LEU A 11 10.04 -11.68 11.10
CA LEU A 11 11.01 -11.91 12.18
C LEU A 11 10.64 -11.11 13.44
N VAL A 12 10.27 -9.85 13.29
CA VAL A 12 9.80 -9.00 14.40
C VAL A 12 8.54 -9.60 15.03
N TRP A 13 7.54 -9.97 14.19
CA TRP A 13 6.34 -10.64 14.68
C TRP A 13 6.67 -11.93 15.47
N LYS A 14 7.51 -12.81 14.93
CA LYS A 14 7.89 -14.06 15.59
C LYS A 14 8.55 -13.81 16.94
N THR A 15 9.38 -12.78 17.05
CA THR A 15 10.09 -12.45 18.29
C THR A 15 9.11 -12.12 19.43
N TYR A 16 8.02 -11.44 19.13
CA TYR A 16 7.05 -11.01 20.15
C TYR A 16 5.86 -11.94 20.31
N HIS A 17 5.44 -12.61 19.23
CA HIS A 17 4.28 -13.50 19.26
C HIS A 17 4.51 -14.77 20.09
N PHE A 18 5.69 -15.34 19.99
CA PHE A 18 6.03 -16.59 20.69
C PHE A 18 6.74 -16.38 22.04
N SER A 19 7.00 -15.15 22.44
CA SER A 19 7.68 -14.83 23.69
C SER A 19 6.94 -13.74 24.47
N PRO A 20 6.07 -14.12 25.42
CA PRO A 20 5.45 -13.16 26.32
C PRO A 20 6.46 -12.32 27.11
N LYS A 21 7.63 -12.89 27.41
CA LYS A 21 8.75 -12.17 28.05
C LYS A 21 9.23 -11.04 27.17
N SER A 22 9.59 -11.32 25.90
CA SER A 22 10.06 -10.30 24.97
C SER A 22 9.01 -9.23 24.69
N MET A 23 7.71 -9.59 24.68
CA MET A 23 6.63 -8.62 24.52
C MET A 23 6.51 -7.68 25.74
N ARG A 24 6.73 -8.18 26.94
CA ARG A 24 6.74 -7.38 28.16
C ARG A 24 7.93 -6.44 28.17
N GLU A 25 9.14 -6.94 27.88
CA GLU A 25 10.36 -6.15 27.77
C GLU A 25 10.23 -5.02 26.75
N LEU A 26 9.63 -5.29 25.56
CA LEU A 26 9.34 -4.26 24.57
C LEU A 26 8.42 -3.15 25.11
N ARG A 27 7.39 -3.51 25.89
CA ARG A 27 6.46 -2.54 26.48
C ARG A 27 7.10 -1.72 27.57
N GLU A 28 7.93 -2.32 28.41
CA GLU A 28 8.71 -1.65 29.44
C GLU A 28 9.65 -0.62 28.81
N LEU A 29 10.45 -1.02 27.82
CA LEU A 29 11.30 -0.11 27.04
C LEU A 29 10.50 1.00 26.37
N GLY A 30 9.35 0.66 25.79
CA GLY A 30 8.46 1.65 25.20
C GLY A 30 7.99 2.69 26.21
N THR A 31 7.61 2.26 27.41
CA THR A 31 7.21 3.15 28.50
C THR A 31 8.34 4.08 28.92
N ASP A 32 9.56 3.56 29.03
CA ASP A 32 10.75 4.33 29.42
C ASP A 32 11.09 5.45 28.43
N ILE A 33 10.81 5.24 27.13
CA ILE A 33 11.00 6.25 26.08
C ILE A 33 9.71 7.02 25.72
N GLY A 34 8.65 6.88 26.51
CA GLY A 34 7.37 7.59 26.30
C GLY A 34 6.52 7.06 25.13
N VAL A 35 6.82 5.87 24.63
CA VAL A 35 6.14 5.24 23.47
C VAL A 35 5.20 4.13 23.94
N ASN A 36 3.98 4.12 23.42
CA ASN A 36 3.08 2.98 23.60
C ASN A 36 3.41 1.89 22.56
N ALA A 37 4.31 0.98 22.95
CA ALA A 37 4.76 -0.10 22.08
C ALA A 37 3.69 -1.18 21.90
N ASN A 38 3.37 -1.48 20.64
CA ASN A 38 2.33 -2.42 20.24
C ASN A 38 2.91 -3.75 19.77
N ALA A 39 2.13 -4.82 19.91
CA ALA A 39 2.44 -6.08 19.27
C ALA A 39 2.39 -5.94 17.75
N GLN A 40 3.41 -6.46 17.08
CA GLN A 40 3.46 -6.52 15.62
C GLN A 40 2.40 -7.51 15.10
N SER A 41 1.70 -7.14 14.05
CA SER A 41 0.77 -8.05 13.36
C SER A 41 1.53 -9.10 12.57
N GLY A 42 0.99 -10.32 12.47
CA GLY A 42 1.53 -11.34 11.57
C GLY A 42 1.28 -10.95 10.10
N VAL A 43 2.25 -11.27 9.25
CA VAL A 43 2.18 -10.95 7.81
C VAL A 43 1.59 -12.09 6.96
N LYS A 44 1.21 -13.21 7.59
CA LYS A 44 0.64 -14.38 6.92
C LYS A 44 -0.88 -14.40 7.07
N GLY A 45 -1.58 -14.75 6.00
CA GLY A 45 -3.03 -14.91 5.99
C GLY A 45 -3.61 -14.89 4.59
N THR A 46 -4.87 -15.29 4.42
CA THR A 46 -5.59 -15.28 3.14
C THR A 46 -5.78 -13.86 2.59
N ARG A 47 -5.85 -12.86 3.48
CA ARG A 47 -5.89 -11.43 3.15
C ARG A 47 -4.55 -10.77 3.49
N TRP A 48 -3.50 -11.18 2.80
CA TRP A 48 -2.13 -10.78 3.10
C TRP A 48 -1.91 -9.25 3.09
N LEU A 49 -2.50 -8.51 2.15
CA LEU A 49 -2.30 -7.06 2.02
C LEU A 49 -2.70 -6.26 3.29
N PRO A 50 -3.91 -6.42 3.87
CA PRO A 50 -4.26 -5.75 5.12
C PRO A 50 -3.34 -6.13 6.29
N HIS A 51 -2.86 -7.39 6.32
CA HIS A 51 -1.95 -7.83 7.38
C HIS A 51 -0.56 -7.19 7.25
N VAL A 52 -0.01 -7.15 6.04
CA VAL A 52 1.30 -6.53 5.79
C VAL A 52 1.23 -5.02 5.96
N SER A 53 0.18 -4.37 5.46
CA SER A 53 -0.03 -2.93 5.64
C SER A 53 -0.10 -2.54 7.12
N ARG A 54 -0.94 -3.24 7.89
CA ARG A 54 -1.05 -3.01 9.34
C ARG A 54 0.27 -3.27 10.07
N SER A 55 0.98 -4.33 9.70
CA SER A 55 2.27 -4.68 10.27
C SER A 55 3.30 -3.57 10.00
N LEU A 56 3.35 -3.07 8.77
CA LEU A 56 4.23 -1.98 8.35
C LEU A 56 3.86 -0.66 9.03
N GLU A 57 2.58 -0.32 9.09
CA GLU A 57 2.08 0.87 9.80
C GLU A 57 2.41 0.83 11.29
N THR A 58 2.24 -0.35 11.93
CA THR A 58 2.63 -0.53 13.33
C THR A 58 4.13 -0.34 13.50
N PHE A 59 4.95 -0.90 12.61
CA PHE A 59 6.41 -0.81 12.67
C PHE A 59 6.93 0.62 12.52
N LEU A 60 6.33 1.41 11.60
CA LEU A 60 6.68 2.81 11.34
C LEU A 60 5.93 3.81 12.24
N LYS A 61 5.12 3.34 13.21
CA LYS A 61 4.29 4.19 14.05
C LYS A 61 5.15 5.18 14.83
N GLN A 62 4.82 6.46 14.67
CA GLN A 62 5.45 7.56 15.38
C GLN A 62 5.02 7.65 16.84
N GLY A 63 5.78 8.38 17.65
CA GLY A 63 5.44 8.72 19.01
C GLY A 63 4.23 9.68 19.11
N LYS A 64 3.97 10.18 20.31
CA LYS A 64 2.79 11.01 20.61
C LYS A 64 2.83 12.39 19.93
N ASP A 65 4.00 12.92 19.72
CA ASP A 65 4.23 14.23 19.07
C ASP A 65 4.19 14.17 17.54
N HIS A 66 4.06 12.97 16.98
CA HIS A 66 4.03 12.73 15.53
C HIS A 66 5.26 13.26 14.75
N ALA A 67 6.35 13.59 15.45
CA ALA A 67 7.57 14.00 14.80
C ALA A 67 8.38 12.79 14.31
N LEU A 68 8.95 12.90 13.10
CA LEU A 68 9.73 11.80 12.49
C LEU A 68 11.02 11.49 13.23
N GLN A 69 11.53 12.46 13.98
CA GLN A 69 12.79 12.31 14.73
C GLN A 69 12.57 11.81 16.14
N SER A 70 11.37 11.99 16.71
CA SER A 70 11.05 11.58 18.07
C SER A 70 10.86 10.07 18.19
N PRO A 71 11.14 9.48 19.38
CA PRO A 71 10.99 8.07 19.60
C PRO A 71 9.61 7.54 19.23
N GLY A 72 9.58 6.39 18.58
CA GLY A 72 8.35 5.71 18.18
C GLY A 72 8.46 4.20 18.33
N GLN A 73 7.55 3.48 17.69
CA GLN A 73 7.56 2.02 17.70
C GLN A 73 8.87 1.44 17.14
N PHE A 74 9.41 2.08 16.11
CA PHE A 74 10.67 1.69 15.48
C PHE A 74 11.84 1.75 16.47
N THR A 75 11.91 2.83 17.27
CA THR A 75 12.92 2.99 18.34
C THR A 75 12.80 1.89 19.38
N ALA A 76 11.57 1.64 19.88
CA ALA A 76 11.35 0.61 20.89
C ALA A 76 11.80 -0.77 20.39
N VAL A 77 11.49 -1.12 19.13
CA VAL A 77 11.95 -2.37 18.51
C VAL A 77 13.46 -2.39 18.37
N TYR A 78 14.08 -1.30 17.91
CA TYR A 78 15.53 -1.22 17.75
C TYR A 78 16.29 -1.43 19.07
N LEU A 79 15.91 -0.70 20.11
CA LEU A 79 16.54 -0.80 21.43
C LEU A 79 16.39 -2.21 22.03
N HIS A 80 15.20 -2.82 21.88
CA HIS A 80 15.00 -4.18 22.34
C HIS A 80 15.84 -5.20 21.55
N MET A 81 15.95 -5.03 20.22
CA MET A 81 16.81 -5.89 19.40
C MET A 81 18.28 -5.72 19.75
N ASP A 82 18.74 -4.51 20.06
CA ASP A 82 20.11 -4.24 20.51
C ASP A 82 20.39 -4.96 21.83
N HIS A 83 19.50 -4.86 22.80
CA HIS A 83 19.57 -5.58 24.07
C HIS A 83 19.62 -7.10 23.86
N LEU A 84 18.72 -7.68 23.07
CA LEU A 84 18.68 -9.12 22.81
C LEU A 84 19.92 -9.63 22.05
N ALA A 85 20.49 -8.82 21.18
CA ALA A 85 21.70 -9.16 20.42
C ALA A 85 22.94 -9.27 21.33
N GLY A 86 23.00 -8.46 22.39
CA GLY A 86 24.11 -8.44 23.34
C GLY A 86 23.93 -9.34 24.57
N ALA A 87 22.72 -9.42 25.11
CA ALA A 87 22.45 -10.05 26.42
C ALA A 87 21.83 -11.46 26.34
N SER A 88 21.34 -11.91 25.17
CA SER A 88 20.68 -13.22 25.08
C SER A 88 21.69 -14.38 25.15
N ALA A 89 21.49 -15.29 26.10
CA ALA A 89 22.24 -16.55 26.18
C ALA A 89 21.90 -17.52 25.04
N ASN A 90 20.76 -17.33 24.36
CA ASN A 90 20.34 -18.15 23.22
C ASN A 90 20.89 -17.56 21.92
N ALA A 91 21.81 -18.27 21.27
CA ALA A 91 22.48 -17.85 20.04
C ALA A 91 21.50 -17.61 18.87
N GLU A 92 20.41 -18.37 18.79
CA GLU A 92 19.38 -18.18 17.74
C GLU A 92 18.64 -16.85 17.94
N ILE A 93 18.26 -16.54 19.17
CA ILE A 93 17.59 -15.27 19.51
C ILE A 93 18.52 -14.10 19.26
N ALA A 94 19.77 -14.19 19.74
CA ALA A 94 20.79 -13.15 19.53
C ALA A 94 21.07 -12.94 18.03
N GLY A 95 21.21 -14.01 17.24
CA GLY A 95 21.43 -13.94 15.80
C GLY A 95 20.25 -13.29 15.06
N ARG A 96 19.01 -13.63 15.44
CA ARG A 96 17.80 -13.02 14.90
C ARG A 96 17.73 -11.53 15.22
N ALA A 97 17.97 -11.17 16.48
CA ALA A 97 17.97 -9.79 16.92
C ALA A 97 19.04 -8.95 16.21
N LYS A 98 20.25 -9.49 16.04
CA LYS A 98 21.33 -8.85 15.27
C LYS A 98 20.94 -8.63 13.81
N LYS A 99 20.30 -9.62 13.18
CA LYS A 99 19.81 -9.48 11.79
C LYS A 99 18.77 -8.36 11.68
N ILE A 100 17.78 -8.32 12.58
CA ILE A 100 16.75 -7.27 12.60
C ILE A 100 17.42 -5.90 12.77
N LYS A 101 18.29 -5.74 13.79
CA LYS A 101 19.00 -4.50 14.06
C LYS A 101 19.77 -3.99 12.84
N LEU A 102 20.59 -4.83 12.21
CA LEU A 102 21.36 -4.46 11.02
C LEU A 102 20.49 -4.04 9.82
N THR A 103 19.30 -4.62 9.69
CA THR A 103 18.34 -4.26 8.63
C THR A 103 17.67 -2.91 8.93
N ILE A 104 17.38 -2.64 10.20
CA ILE A 104 16.77 -1.38 10.65
C ILE A 104 17.73 -0.19 10.48
N GLU A 105 19.04 -0.41 10.62
CA GLU A 105 20.08 0.62 10.44
C GLU A 105 20.28 1.05 8.97
N ASP A 106 19.66 0.35 8.01
CA ASP A 106 19.77 0.69 6.59
C ASP A 106 18.70 1.72 6.18
N GLY A 107 19.15 2.95 5.93
CA GLY A 107 18.27 4.05 5.51
C GLY A 107 17.58 3.82 4.17
N THR A 108 18.20 3.09 3.24
CA THR A 108 17.56 2.71 1.96
C THR A 108 16.40 1.74 2.21
N PHE A 109 16.58 0.81 3.14
CA PHE A 109 15.52 -0.10 3.55
C PHE A 109 14.37 0.64 4.23
N VAL A 110 14.67 1.58 5.14
CA VAL A 110 13.65 2.39 5.84
C VAL A 110 12.87 3.25 4.85
N ALA A 111 13.56 3.93 3.93
CA ALA A 111 12.93 4.70 2.86
C ALA A 111 11.99 3.81 2.00
N PHE A 112 12.43 2.61 1.67
CA PHE A 112 11.60 1.65 0.92
C PHE A 112 10.37 1.18 1.71
N CYS A 113 10.46 1.06 3.04
CA CYS A 113 9.30 0.80 3.90
C CYS A 113 8.27 1.94 3.82
N HIS A 114 8.70 3.19 3.79
CA HIS A 114 7.81 4.34 3.61
C HIS A 114 7.14 4.36 2.24
N PHE A 115 7.90 4.04 1.17
CA PHE A 115 7.32 3.85 -0.16
C PHE A 115 6.26 2.75 -0.19
N LEU A 116 6.53 1.59 0.41
CA LEU A 116 5.55 0.50 0.45
C LEU A 116 4.29 0.89 1.22
N ALA A 117 4.41 1.69 2.28
CA ALA A 117 3.25 2.18 3.01
C ALA A 117 2.36 3.10 2.15
N ASP A 118 2.97 3.95 1.29
CA ASP A 118 2.24 4.74 0.31
C ASP A 118 1.57 3.85 -0.75
N LEU A 119 2.30 2.91 -1.34
CA LEU A 119 1.77 1.98 -2.34
C LEU A 119 0.60 1.16 -1.79
N PHE A 120 0.75 0.59 -0.60
CA PHE A 120 -0.31 -0.22 0.03
C PHE A 120 -1.54 0.61 0.40
N SER A 121 -1.38 1.88 0.72
CA SER A 121 -2.51 2.79 0.93
C SER A 121 -3.40 2.88 -0.33
N TYR A 122 -2.81 3.05 -1.52
CA TYR A 122 -3.57 3.10 -2.78
C TYR A 122 -4.25 1.78 -3.11
N ILE A 123 -3.52 0.66 -2.97
CA ILE A 123 -4.10 -0.66 -3.24
C ILE A 123 -5.23 -0.97 -2.25
N SER A 124 -5.10 -0.55 -0.98
CA SER A 124 -6.14 -0.72 0.04
C SER A 124 -7.38 0.13 -0.27
N GLN A 125 -7.21 1.38 -0.69
CA GLN A 125 -8.33 2.25 -1.11
C GLN A 125 -9.07 1.64 -2.31
N PHE A 126 -8.36 1.12 -3.30
CA PHE A 126 -8.96 0.41 -4.42
C PHE A 126 -9.69 -0.87 -3.96
N SER A 127 -9.10 -1.65 -3.06
CA SER A 127 -9.75 -2.83 -2.49
C SER A 127 -11.06 -2.48 -1.76
N LEU A 128 -11.09 -1.36 -1.03
CA LEU A 128 -12.29 -0.86 -0.38
C LEU A 128 -13.35 -0.39 -1.40
N LEU A 129 -12.93 0.24 -2.49
CA LEU A 129 -13.83 0.62 -3.59
C LEU A 129 -14.56 -0.61 -4.13
N LEU A 130 -13.83 -1.70 -4.40
CA LEU A 130 -14.41 -2.95 -4.90
C LEU A 130 -15.32 -3.68 -3.90
N GLN A 131 -15.24 -3.35 -2.61
CA GLN A 131 -16.08 -3.95 -1.56
C GLN A 131 -17.39 -3.20 -1.33
N ARG A 132 -17.61 -2.08 -2.01
CA ARG A 132 -18.86 -1.32 -1.92
C ARG A 132 -20.00 -2.10 -2.58
N ASN A 133 -21.18 -2.09 -1.94
CA ASN A 133 -22.36 -2.76 -2.45
C ASN A 133 -23.03 -2.02 -3.63
N ASP A 134 -22.71 -0.74 -3.79
CA ASP A 134 -23.30 0.18 -4.79
C ASP A 134 -22.37 0.41 -6.00
N ILE A 135 -21.23 -0.29 -6.06
CA ILE A 135 -20.30 -0.15 -7.18
C ILE A 135 -20.88 -0.81 -8.44
N ILE A 136 -20.82 -0.10 -9.55
CA ILE A 136 -21.14 -0.62 -10.87
C ILE A 136 -19.85 -0.94 -11.64
N LEU A 137 -19.96 -1.84 -12.62
CA LEU A 137 -18.80 -2.35 -13.35
C LEU A 137 -17.94 -1.26 -14.02
N PRO A 138 -18.48 -0.23 -14.68
CA PRO A 138 -17.67 0.87 -15.22
C PRO A 138 -16.86 1.63 -14.18
N GLN A 139 -17.42 1.84 -12.98
CA GLN A 139 -16.69 2.47 -11.88
C GLN A 139 -15.53 1.59 -11.39
N ALA A 140 -15.73 0.27 -11.36
CA ALA A 140 -14.65 -0.66 -11.05
C ALA A 140 -13.51 -0.59 -12.07
N VAL A 141 -13.85 -0.55 -13.38
CA VAL A 141 -12.87 -0.41 -14.48
C VAL A 141 -12.09 0.90 -14.36
N SER A 142 -12.81 2.04 -14.19
CA SER A 142 -12.16 3.33 -13.99
C SER A 142 -11.26 3.35 -12.73
N GLY A 143 -11.70 2.68 -11.67
CA GLY A 143 -10.90 2.50 -10.45
C GLY A 143 -9.61 1.73 -10.70
N ILE A 144 -9.64 0.68 -11.53
CA ILE A 144 -8.45 -0.06 -11.94
C ILE A 144 -7.52 0.81 -12.78
N GLU A 145 -8.04 1.51 -13.80
CA GLU A 145 -7.25 2.40 -14.64
C GLU A 145 -6.55 3.49 -13.82
N ASN A 146 -7.28 4.13 -12.90
CA ASN A 146 -6.75 5.14 -12.00
C ASN A 146 -5.66 4.57 -11.08
N LEU A 147 -5.85 3.36 -10.55
CA LEU A 147 -4.84 2.70 -9.72
C LEU A 147 -3.55 2.45 -10.52
N LEU A 148 -3.66 1.94 -11.75
CA LEU A 148 -2.51 1.68 -12.61
C LEU A 148 -1.72 2.96 -12.88
N VAL A 149 -2.40 4.04 -13.30
CA VAL A 149 -1.77 5.36 -13.53
C VAL A 149 -1.11 5.88 -12.26
N THR A 150 -1.75 5.71 -11.10
CA THR A 150 -1.19 6.15 -9.82
C THR A 150 0.07 5.38 -9.46
N ILE A 151 0.11 4.06 -9.68
CA ILE A 151 1.30 3.24 -9.40
C ILE A 151 2.44 3.59 -10.37
N GLU A 152 2.12 3.85 -11.64
CA GLU A 152 3.11 4.29 -12.65
C GLU A 152 3.67 5.68 -12.28
N ALA A 153 2.85 6.60 -11.79
CA ALA A 153 3.29 7.90 -11.29
C ALA A 153 4.22 7.77 -10.05
N LEU A 154 3.90 6.84 -9.13
CA LEU A 154 4.76 6.56 -7.96
C LEU A 154 6.13 6.01 -8.33
N ALA A 155 6.26 5.33 -9.47
CA ALA A 155 7.55 4.86 -9.98
C ALA A 155 8.45 6.03 -10.39
N ALA A 156 7.87 7.11 -10.94
CA ALA A 156 8.60 8.28 -11.40
C ALA A 156 8.99 9.23 -10.25
N GLN A 157 8.08 9.43 -9.30
CA GLN A 157 8.31 10.35 -8.17
C GLN A 157 7.46 9.98 -6.95
N PRO A 158 7.96 10.27 -5.71
CA PRO A 158 7.18 10.07 -4.51
C PRO A 158 5.90 10.89 -4.52
N LYS A 159 4.85 10.35 -3.88
CA LYS A 159 3.61 11.11 -3.66
C LYS A 159 3.90 12.36 -2.84
N PRO A 160 3.54 13.58 -3.32
CA PRO A 160 3.62 14.78 -2.49
C PRO A 160 2.84 14.64 -1.19
N GLY A 161 3.48 14.93 -0.04
CA GLY A 161 2.89 14.73 1.28
C GLY A 161 2.69 13.26 1.69
N GLY A 162 3.19 12.30 0.91
CA GLY A 162 3.22 10.89 1.25
C GLY A 162 4.29 10.56 2.29
N LYS A 163 4.28 9.32 2.78
CA LYS A 163 5.24 8.87 3.81
C LYS A 163 6.68 8.90 3.30
N LEU A 164 6.92 8.46 2.06
CA LEU A 164 8.27 8.51 1.46
C LEU A 164 8.75 9.95 1.28
N SER A 165 7.94 10.85 0.72
CA SER A 165 8.33 12.25 0.52
C SER A 165 8.61 12.95 1.84
N THR A 166 7.81 12.70 2.87
CA THR A 166 8.00 13.24 4.22
C THR A 166 9.30 12.72 4.85
N PHE A 167 9.58 11.42 4.69
CA PHE A 167 10.84 10.83 5.15
C PHE A 167 12.05 11.45 4.42
N CYS A 168 12.00 11.58 3.09
CA CYS A 168 13.09 12.18 2.32
C CYS A 168 13.32 13.64 2.72
N ALA A 169 12.28 14.44 2.90
CA ALA A 169 12.39 15.82 3.35
C ALA A 169 13.07 15.92 4.72
N ALA A 170 12.69 15.06 5.68
CA ALA A 170 13.31 15.04 7.00
C ALA A 170 14.80 14.63 6.95
N MET A 171 15.17 13.71 6.05
CA MET A 171 16.59 13.34 5.86
C MET A 171 17.39 14.48 5.22
N GLN A 172 16.81 15.18 4.26
CA GLN A 172 17.41 16.35 3.62
C GLN A 172 17.63 17.50 4.62
N GLU A 173 16.63 17.77 5.47
CA GLU A 173 16.74 18.76 6.53
C GLU A 173 17.85 18.43 7.53
N GLN A 174 17.94 17.16 7.99
CA GLN A 174 19.03 16.74 8.88
C GLN A 174 20.41 16.89 8.22
N ARG A 175 20.51 16.61 6.92
CA ARG A 175 21.77 16.82 6.18
C ARG A 175 22.17 18.29 6.16
N HIS A 176 21.20 19.15 5.94
CA HIS A 176 21.44 20.61 5.93
C HIS A 176 21.94 21.11 7.30
N GLN A 177 21.30 20.63 8.39
CA GLN A 177 21.70 20.98 9.76
C GLN A 177 23.08 20.42 10.17
N ASN A 178 23.49 19.31 9.56
CA ASN A 178 24.75 18.61 9.91
C ASN A 178 25.93 18.96 9.00
N GLN A 179 25.79 19.94 8.10
CA GLN A 179 26.87 20.31 7.16
C GLN A 179 28.18 20.70 7.83
N ASP A 180 28.14 21.22 9.05
CA ASP A 180 29.31 21.65 9.81
C ASP A 180 29.91 20.54 10.72
N ASN A 181 29.30 19.37 10.78
CA ASN A 181 29.75 18.27 11.63
C ASN A 181 30.48 17.19 10.82
N GLU A 182 31.71 16.84 11.22
CA GLU A 182 32.52 15.76 10.61
C GLU A 182 31.80 14.38 10.60
N ARG A 183 30.85 14.16 11.50
CA ARG A 183 30.01 12.97 11.56
C ARG A 183 28.58 13.30 11.18
N GLN A 184 28.23 13.09 9.93
CA GLN A 184 26.85 13.19 9.46
C GLN A 184 26.04 12.00 10.02
N GLU A 185 25.34 12.23 11.11
CA GLU A 185 24.41 11.24 11.69
C GLU A 185 23.00 11.52 11.17
N PHE A 186 22.41 10.54 10.53
CA PHE A 186 21.03 10.57 10.05
C PHE A 186 20.16 9.70 10.95
N LYS A 187 19.13 10.30 11.56
CA LYS A 187 18.27 9.62 12.53
C LYS A 187 16.82 9.56 12.04
N PHE A 188 16.24 8.39 12.18
CA PHE A 188 14.80 8.20 12.06
C PHE A 188 14.30 7.65 13.39
N GLN A 189 13.35 8.37 14.01
CA GLN A 189 12.86 8.04 15.36
C GLN A 189 14.03 7.80 16.34
N GLU A 190 15.02 8.66 16.39
CA GLU A 190 16.27 8.59 17.18
C GLU A 190 17.23 7.42 16.84
N VAL A 191 16.85 6.52 15.95
CA VAL A 191 17.73 5.44 15.50
C VAL A 191 18.65 5.95 14.39
N ASN A 192 19.97 5.77 14.59
CA ASN A 192 20.95 6.18 13.58
C ASN A 192 20.91 5.26 12.36
N LEU A 193 20.68 5.85 11.18
CA LEU A 193 20.68 5.16 9.88
C LEU A 193 22.12 5.18 9.32
N SER A 194 22.97 4.30 9.84
CA SER A 194 24.41 4.24 9.54
C SER A 194 24.74 3.70 8.15
N LYS A 195 23.76 3.10 7.46
CA LYS A 195 23.94 2.40 6.18
C LYS A 195 22.94 2.88 5.14
N GLY A 196 23.23 2.55 3.88
CA GLY A 196 22.36 2.81 2.76
C GLY A 196 22.50 4.22 2.16
N GLU A 197 21.60 4.54 1.23
CA GLU A 197 21.68 5.76 0.42
C GLU A 197 20.85 6.93 1.00
N ALA A 198 20.14 6.74 2.12
CA ALA A 198 19.34 7.81 2.72
C ALA A 198 20.19 9.03 3.08
N ALA A 199 21.44 8.81 3.52
CA ALA A 199 22.41 9.87 3.80
C ALA A 199 22.83 10.67 2.55
N LYS A 200 22.55 10.20 1.34
CA LYS A 200 22.88 10.85 0.08
C LYS A 200 21.76 11.75 -0.46
N LEU A 201 20.58 11.71 0.16
CA LEU A 201 19.47 12.55 -0.24
C LEU A 201 19.81 14.03 0.00
N VAL A 202 19.88 14.82 -1.06
CA VAL A 202 20.20 16.25 -1.05
C VAL A 202 18.95 17.03 -1.43
N GLU A 203 18.81 18.23 -0.84
CA GLU A 203 17.71 19.13 -1.20
C GLU A 203 17.76 19.49 -2.68
N GLY A 204 16.62 19.43 -3.35
CA GLY A 204 16.50 19.72 -4.78
C GLY A 204 16.91 18.59 -5.72
N GLU A 205 17.54 17.50 -5.22
CA GLU A 205 17.84 16.31 -6.04
C GLU A 205 16.71 15.29 -5.99
N SER A 206 16.47 14.65 -7.13
CA SER A 206 15.53 13.53 -7.22
C SER A 206 16.11 12.27 -6.53
N ILE A 207 15.25 11.37 -6.07
CA ILE A 207 15.68 10.07 -5.52
C ILE A 207 16.54 9.30 -6.55
N SER A 208 16.24 9.43 -7.85
CA SER A 208 17.00 8.77 -8.91
C SER A 208 18.46 9.21 -8.97
N GLN A 209 18.75 10.45 -8.61
CA GLN A 209 20.11 11.01 -8.58
C GLN A 209 20.82 10.68 -7.28
N ALA A 210 20.17 10.93 -6.13
CA ALA A 210 20.77 10.77 -4.81
C ALA A 210 20.82 9.30 -4.32
N ALA A 211 19.79 8.51 -4.66
CA ALA A 211 19.62 7.15 -4.18
C ALA A 211 19.18 6.19 -5.29
N PRO A 212 20.03 5.91 -6.31
CA PRO A 212 19.65 5.13 -7.49
C PRO A 212 19.30 3.68 -7.16
N GLY A 213 19.80 3.13 -6.06
CA GLY A 213 19.43 1.79 -5.59
C GLY A 213 17.99 1.74 -5.08
N LEU A 214 17.58 2.76 -4.33
CA LEU A 214 16.21 2.94 -3.87
C LEU A 214 15.27 3.12 -5.06
N GLN A 215 15.61 4.03 -5.98
CA GLN A 215 14.80 4.31 -7.18
C GLN A 215 14.54 3.04 -7.99
N ARG A 216 15.58 2.27 -8.28
CA ARG A 216 15.45 0.96 -9.00
C ARG A 216 14.56 -0.03 -8.26
N ALA A 217 14.59 -0.04 -6.92
CA ALA A 217 13.73 -0.92 -6.14
C ALA A 217 12.27 -0.49 -6.22
N ILE A 218 12.00 0.82 -6.21
CA ILE A 218 10.67 1.42 -6.38
C ILE A 218 10.13 1.06 -7.78
N GLU A 219 10.87 1.36 -8.83
CA GLU A 219 10.49 1.09 -10.22
C GLU A 219 10.13 -0.38 -10.45
N ARG A 220 11.02 -1.30 -10.08
CA ARG A 220 10.76 -2.74 -10.22
C ARG A 220 9.53 -3.21 -9.46
N THR A 221 9.26 -2.60 -8.31
CA THR A 221 8.08 -2.93 -7.51
C THR A 221 6.81 -2.44 -8.18
N CYS A 222 6.80 -1.20 -8.66
CA CYS A 222 5.68 -0.62 -9.41
C CYS A 222 5.42 -1.40 -10.71
N GLU A 223 6.45 -1.63 -11.52
CA GLU A 223 6.35 -2.39 -12.77
C GLU A 223 5.79 -3.80 -12.55
N SER A 224 6.32 -4.51 -11.54
CA SER A 224 5.82 -5.84 -11.19
C SER A 224 4.37 -5.80 -10.76
N THR A 225 3.97 -4.80 -9.95
CA THR A 225 2.59 -4.64 -9.47
C THR A 225 1.65 -4.33 -10.63
N VAL A 226 2.00 -3.37 -11.48
CA VAL A 226 1.23 -3.02 -12.70
C VAL A 226 1.07 -4.23 -13.62
N LYS A 227 2.16 -4.96 -13.88
CA LYS A 227 2.12 -6.16 -14.71
C LYS A 227 1.17 -7.21 -14.16
N HIS A 228 1.21 -7.47 -12.85
CA HIS A 228 0.32 -8.44 -12.21
C HIS A 228 -1.14 -8.00 -12.23
N LEU A 229 -1.42 -6.72 -11.98
CA LEU A 229 -2.78 -6.18 -12.07
C LEU A 229 -3.32 -6.25 -13.49
N ARG A 230 -2.55 -5.83 -14.49
CA ARG A 230 -2.94 -5.91 -15.91
C ARG A 230 -3.22 -7.36 -16.33
N ASN A 231 -2.35 -8.30 -15.99
CA ASN A 231 -2.55 -9.72 -16.33
C ASN A 231 -3.79 -10.31 -15.66
N ARG A 232 -4.06 -9.95 -14.40
CA ARG A 232 -5.23 -10.44 -13.67
C ARG A 232 -6.56 -9.85 -14.12
N LEU A 233 -6.51 -8.64 -14.63
CA LEU A 233 -7.67 -7.83 -14.98
C LEU A 233 -7.74 -7.53 -16.49
N SER A 234 -6.99 -8.28 -17.29
CA SER A 234 -6.91 -8.09 -18.76
C SER A 234 -8.28 -8.10 -19.42
N SER A 235 -9.14 -9.02 -19.03
CA SER A 235 -10.50 -9.12 -19.59
C SER A 235 -11.39 -7.88 -19.34
N LEU A 236 -11.03 -7.07 -18.33
CA LEU A 236 -11.74 -5.83 -18.02
C LEU A 236 -11.05 -4.59 -18.64
N LEU A 237 -9.74 -4.67 -18.88
CA LEU A 237 -8.92 -3.53 -19.33
C LEU A 237 -8.66 -3.50 -20.83
N GLU A 238 -8.82 -4.62 -21.53
CA GLU A 238 -8.61 -4.68 -22.97
C GLU A 238 -9.68 -3.83 -23.69
N LYS A 239 -9.32 -2.58 -23.96
CA LYS A 239 -10.02 -1.75 -24.94
C LYS A 239 -9.71 -2.32 -26.30
N ASN A 240 -10.64 -3.06 -26.82
CA ASN A 240 -10.52 -3.94 -27.97
C ASN A 240 -9.96 -3.36 -29.25
N THR A 241 -9.06 -4.14 -29.82
CA THR A 241 -8.86 -4.27 -31.27
C THR A 241 -9.77 -5.35 -31.91
N LYS A 242 -10.54 -6.09 -31.11
CA LYS A 242 -11.56 -7.06 -31.58
C LYS A 242 -12.72 -7.08 -30.59
N ASP A 243 -13.93 -6.79 -31.07
CA ASP A 243 -15.18 -6.85 -30.32
C ASP A 243 -15.38 -8.23 -29.70
N THR A 244 -14.90 -8.41 -28.46
CA THR A 244 -15.27 -9.58 -27.69
C THR A 244 -16.59 -9.29 -26.97
N PRO A 245 -17.55 -10.23 -26.93
CA PRO A 245 -18.85 -10.01 -26.31
C PRO A 245 -18.75 -9.52 -24.85
N THR A 246 -17.72 -9.95 -24.13
CA THR A 246 -17.48 -9.58 -22.72
C THR A 246 -17.13 -8.10 -22.56
N THR A 247 -16.30 -7.54 -23.46
CA THR A 247 -15.87 -6.13 -23.36
C THR A 247 -17.00 -5.20 -23.73
N THR A 248 -17.81 -5.56 -24.73
CA THR A 248 -19.00 -4.82 -25.10
C THR A 248 -20.01 -4.81 -23.96
N ALA A 249 -20.22 -5.96 -23.28
CA ALA A 249 -21.09 -6.03 -22.11
C ALA A 249 -20.62 -5.13 -20.97
N VAL A 250 -19.31 -5.11 -20.67
CA VAL A 250 -18.73 -4.22 -19.66
C VAL A 250 -18.96 -2.76 -19.98
N GLN A 251 -18.79 -2.35 -21.24
CA GLN A 251 -19.04 -0.98 -21.71
C GLN A 251 -20.52 -0.62 -21.63
N SER A 252 -21.40 -1.53 -22.03
CA SER A 252 -22.84 -1.30 -22.01
C SER A 252 -23.42 -1.13 -20.61
N PHE A 253 -22.75 -1.65 -19.55
CA PHE A 253 -23.13 -1.34 -18.17
C PHE A 253 -23.00 0.15 -17.82
N ASN A 254 -22.33 0.97 -18.65
CA ASN A 254 -22.27 2.41 -18.48
C ASN A 254 -23.67 3.08 -18.61
N ALA A 255 -24.62 2.40 -19.22
CA ALA A 255 -26.04 2.81 -19.22
C ALA A 255 -26.61 3.05 -17.80
N PHE A 256 -26.06 2.35 -16.79
CA PHE A 256 -26.47 2.47 -15.38
C PHE A 256 -25.59 3.44 -14.57
N ASN A 257 -24.63 4.11 -15.22
CA ASN A 257 -23.78 5.09 -14.56
C ASN A 257 -24.43 6.48 -14.62
N HIS A 258 -25.10 6.89 -13.55
CA HIS A 258 -25.80 8.17 -13.46
C HIS A 258 -24.90 9.38 -13.73
N HIS A 259 -23.60 9.29 -13.47
CA HIS A 259 -22.63 10.36 -13.75
C HIS A 259 -22.33 10.51 -15.25
N ALA A 260 -22.64 9.50 -16.05
CA ALA A 260 -22.47 9.53 -17.50
C ALA A 260 -23.78 9.95 -18.23
N TRP A 261 -24.87 10.16 -17.51
CA TRP A 261 -26.12 10.54 -18.09
C TRP A 261 -26.11 12.00 -18.58
N PRO A 262 -26.66 12.30 -19.75
CA PRO A 262 -26.72 13.66 -20.26
C PRO A 262 -27.66 14.52 -19.41
N ASP A 263 -27.29 15.79 -19.20
CA ASP A 263 -28.08 16.76 -18.44
C ASP A 263 -29.36 17.19 -19.22
N ASP A 264 -29.32 17.11 -20.55
CA ASP A 264 -30.46 17.45 -21.37
C ASP A 264 -31.51 16.33 -21.39
N LYS A 265 -32.71 16.67 -20.94
CA LYS A 265 -33.86 15.75 -20.87
C LYS A 265 -34.24 15.12 -22.24
N ARG A 266 -33.95 15.80 -23.34
CA ARG A 266 -34.30 15.28 -24.69
C ARG A 266 -33.37 14.14 -25.08
N THR A 267 -32.09 14.28 -24.81
CA THR A 267 -31.07 13.26 -25.11
C THR A 267 -31.10 12.11 -24.10
N LEU A 268 -31.65 12.34 -22.91
CA LEU A 268 -31.76 11.33 -21.85
C LEU A 268 -32.66 10.16 -22.29
N TRP A 269 -33.72 10.40 -23.05
CA TRP A 269 -34.63 9.35 -23.50
C TRP A 269 -33.97 8.31 -24.41
N ASP A 270 -33.06 8.74 -25.26
CA ASP A 270 -32.34 7.87 -26.20
C ASP A 270 -30.97 7.43 -25.66
N HIS A 271 -30.61 7.94 -24.48
CA HIS A 271 -29.32 7.61 -23.88
C HIS A 271 -29.22 6.13 -23.53
N SER A 272 -28.20 5.48 -24.07
CA SER A 272 -27.87 4.09 -23.79
C SER A 272 -28.93 3.04 -24.11
N VAL A 273 -29.96 3.37 -24.92
CA VAL A 273 -30.97 2.39 -25.34
C VAL A 273 -30.33 1.17 -25.98
N LYS A 274 -29.37 1.37 -26.90
CA LYS A 274 -28.64 0.28 -27.57
C LYS A 274 -27.81 -0.57 -26.58
N ASP A 275 -27.27 0.07 -25.57
CA ASP A 275 -26.50 -0.64 -24.51
C ASP A 275 -27.41 -1.54 -23.67
N VAL A 276 -28.60 -1.02 -23.31
CA VAL A 276 -29.60 -1.80 -22.57
C VAL A 276 -30.13 -2.95 -23.40
N GLU A 277 -30.47 -2.72 -24.70
CA GLU A 277 -30.90 -3.77 -25.62
C GLU A 277 -29.83 -4.86 -25.75
N PHE A 278 -28.54 -4.48 -25.92
CA PHE A 278 -27.43 -5.41 -25.96
C PHE A 278 -27.33 -6.24 -24.67
N LEU A 279 -27.42 -5.62 -23.49
CA LEU A 279 -27.40 -6.31 -22.22
C LEU A 279 -28.55 -7.29 -22.04
N LEU A 280 -29.76 -6.90 -22.47
CA LEU A 280 -30.94 -7.79 -22.43
C LEU A 280 -30.76 -9.01 -23.32
N GLU A 281 -30.20 -8.86 -24.51
CA GLU A 281 -29.88 -9.97 -25.39
C GLU A 281 -28.77 -10.84 -24.82
N HIS A 282 -27.65 -10.24 -24.40
CA HIS A 282 -26.49 -10.93 -23.85
C HIS A 282 -26.83 -11.78 -22.62
N PHE A 283 -27.65 -11.26 -21.71
CA PHE A 283 -28.08 -11.94 -20.49
C PHE A 283 -29.44 -12.64 -20.62
N SER A 284 -30.00 -12.76 -21.81
CA SER A 284 -31.35 -13.29 -22.04
C SER A 284 -31.61 -14.65 -21.40
N THR A 285 -30.58 -15.54 -21.43
CA THR A 285 -30.68 -16.88 -20.82
C THR A 285 -30.81 -16.83 -19.30
N VAL A 286 -30.08 -15.91 -18.65
CA VAL A 286 -30.10 -15.73 -17.19
C VAL A 286 -31.41 -15.04 -16.78
N LEU A 287 -31.80 -13.98 -17.49
CA LEU A 287 -32.99 -13.21 -17.20
C LEU A 287 -34.27 -14.04 -17.36
N ARG A 288 -34.36 -14.89 -18.38
CA ARG A 288 -35.49 -15.82 -18.54
C ARG A 288 -35.63 -16.79 -17.39
N ARG A 289 -34.52 -17.30 -16.83
CA ARG A 289 -34.54 -18.14 -15.63
C ARG A 289 -35.04 -17.41 -14.40
N CYS A 290 -34.65 -16.16 -14.21
CA CYS A 290 -35.10 -15.32 -13.08
C CYS A 290 -36.58 -15.01 -13.16
N ILE A 291 -37.11 -14.72 -14.35
CA ILE A 291 -38.52 -14.38 -14.57
C ILE A 291 -39.44 -15.60 -14.36
N CYS A 292 -38.96 -16.81 -14.70
CA CYS A 292 -39.74 -18.04 -14.50
C CYS A 292 -39.80 -18.50 -13.05
N THR A 293 -38.93 -17.95 -12.16
CA THR A 293 -38.91 -18.33 -10.72
C THR A 293 -39.66 -17.34 -9.81
N THR A 294 -40.12 -16.21 -10.32
CA THR A 294 -40.94 -15.24 -9.58
C THR A 294 -42.41 -15.35 -9.95
N PRO A 295 -43.33 -15.70 -9.03
CA PRO A 295 -44.77 -15.88 -9.36
C PRO A 295 -45.56 -14.57 -9.34
N THR A 296 -45.02 -13.43 -9.74
CA THR A 296 -45.77 -12.17 -9.82
C THR A 296 -45.50 -11.44 -11.15
N PRO A 297 -46.54 -11.19 -11.97
CA PRO A 297 -46.34 -10.45 -13.21
C PRO A 297 -46.07 -8.98 -12.90
N PHE A 298 -44.94 -8.47 -13.34
CA PHE A 298 -44.72 -7.02 -13.48
C PHE A 298 -45.81 -6.49 -14.45
N ARG A 299 -46.81 -5.80 -13.94
CA ARG A 299 -47.68 -4.95 -14.77
C ARG A 299 -46.84 -3.80 -15.26
N LEU A 300 -46.44 -3.86 -16.52
CA LEU A 300 -45.99 -2.68 -17.26
C LEU A 300 -47.15 -1.70 -17.28
N PHE A 301 -46.97 -0.52 -16.72
CA PHE A 301 -47.88 0.59 -16.82
C PHE A 301 -47.98 1.00 -18.28
N SER A 302 -49.08 0.59 -18.92
CA SER A 302 -49.58 1.18 -20.17
C SER A 302 -50.59 2.24 -19.77
N SER A 303 -50.22 3.50 -19.89
CA SER A 303 -51.06 4.63 -20.30
C SER A 303 -50.25 5.92 -20.34
#